data_2d524b48abf72aaab97fdd8710d80a84
#
_entry.id   2d524b48abf72aaab97fdd8710d80a84
#
_cell.length_a   1.000
_cell.length_b   1.000
_cell.length_c   1.000
_cell.angle_alpha   90.00
_cell.angle_beta   90.00
_cell.angle_gamma   90.00
#
_symmetry.space_group_name_H-M   'P 1'
#
loop_
_entity.id
_entity.type
_entity.pdbx_description
1 polymer ?
#
loop_
_entity_poly.entity_id
_entity_poly.type
_entity_poly.pdbx_seq_one_letter_code
_entity_poly.pdbx_strand_id
1 'polypeptide(L)'
;MYKRQQLKDNNVDEFKAIEIYGSFLHNNEIYITGKTFEGNAGFHVITPFKLKNNTVILVNRGWVSEGYRDPEKRKFSLIKDNIVLKGIIRYPQKKGYFVPENDGKQGFWFTIKPLQIFNFLELRFDNFITSYYIDALRQGKKLTLPIGVTGKPKLRNQHLSYAITWYGLALSLLFVYFSYHVSVGRLHFKKKVHDAKSD
;
A
#
# COMPACT_ATOMS: atom_id res chain seq x y z
N MET A 1 -21.03 -7.59 3.71
CA MET A 1 -22.12 -6.86 4.37
C MET A 1 -21.53 -5.59 5.00
N TYR A 2 -21.84 -4.43 4.44
CA TYR A 2 -21.37 -3.15 4.99
C TYR A 2 -22.28 -2.72 6.13
N LYS A 3 -21.71 -2.46 7.32
CA LYS A 3 -22.51 -1.92 8.43
C LYS A 3 -22.49 -0.39 8.36
N ARG A 4 -23.67 0.24 8.26
CA ARG A 4 -23.82 1.67 8.60
C ARG A 4 -23.53 1.81 10.10
N GLN A 5 -22.45 2.44 10.45
CA GLN A 5 -22.05 2.60 11.85
C GLN A 5 -21.99 4.09 12.18
N GLN A 6 -22.65 4.47 13.28
CA GLN A 6 -22.32 5.74 13.94
C GLN A 6 -20.92 5.60 14.53
N LEU A 7 -19.97 6.35 13.98
CA LEU A 7 -18.58 6.36 14.41
C LEU A 7 -18.51 7.05 15.78
N LYS A 8 -18.48 6.28 16.84
CA LYS A 8 -18.08 6.73 18.18
C LYS A 8 -16.63 6.29 18.43
N ASP A 9 -15.89 7.17 19.04
CA ASP A 9 -14.42 7.25 19.14
C ASP A 9 -13.81 6.19 20.04
N ASN A 10 -14.20 5.03 20.27
CA ASN A 10 -13.44 4.02 21.02
C ASN A 10 -13.73 2.59 20.54
N ASN A 11 -12.68 1.90 20.14
CA ASN A 11 -12.66 0.48 19.80
C ASN A 11 -13.35 0.09 18.47
N VAL A 12 -12.89 0.66 17.38
CA VAL A 12 -13.32 0.25 16.04
C VAL A 12 -12.25 -0.70 15.46
N ASP A 13 -12.65 -1.88 15.00
CA ASP A 13 -11.72 -2.88 14.44
C ASP A 13 -10.97 -2.32 13.23
N GLU A 14 -9.63 -2.44 13.23
CA GLU A 14 -8.81 -2.12 12.07
C GLU A 14 -9.18 -3.05 10.89
N PHE A 15 -9.07 -2.56 9.67
CA PHE A 15 -9.44 -3.24 8.43
C PHE A 15 -10.94 -3.51 8.25
N LYS A 16 -11.79 -2.99 9.11
CA LYS A 16 -13.24 -3.09 8.96
C LYS A 16 -13.70 -2.22 7.80
N ALA A 17 -14.49 -2.81 6.91
CA ALA A 17 -15.14 -2.08 5.83
C ALA A 17 -16.34 -1.29 6.35
N ILE A 18 -16.40 0.00 6.00
CA ILE A 18 -17.44 0.93 6.42
C ILE A 18 -17.98 1.73 5.26
N GLU A 19 -19.20 2.25 5.44
CA GLU A 19 -19.77 3.28 4.58
C GLU A 19 -20.03 4.52 5.43
N ILE A 20 -19.54 5.67 4.96
CA ILE A 20 -19.80 6.97 5.58
C ILE A 20 -20.44 7.90 4.56
N TYR A 21 -21.23 8.86 5.06
CA TYR A 21 -21.91 9.86 4.24
C TYR A 21 -21.47 11.26 4.63
N GLY A 22 -21.10 12.07 3.63
CA GLY A 22 -20.63 13.43 3.85
C GLY A 22 -20.00 14.02 2.61
N SER A 23 -19.15 15.03 2.77
CA SER A 23 -18.46 15.73 1.68
C SER A 23 -16.98 15.94 1.96
N PHE A 24 -16.17 15.98 0.89
CA PHE A 24 -14.74 16.26 0.97
C PHE A 24 -14.46 17.76 1.12
N LEU A 25 -13.47 18.10 1.94
CA LEU A 25 -12.91 19.43 2.07
C LEU A 25 -11.67 19.56 1.17
N HIS A 26 -11.87 19.64 -0.13
CA HIS A 26 -10.80 19.58 -1.14
C HIS A 26 -9.72 20.64 -1.00
N ASN A 27 -10.06 21.82 -0.48
CA ASN A 27 -9.09 22.90 -0.27
C ASN A 27 -8.03 22.58 0.80
N ASN A 28 -8.23 21.49 1.55
CA ASN A 28 -7.38 21.07 2.66
C ASN A 28 -6.70 19.73 2.38
N GLU A 29 -6.40 19.44 1.13
CA GLU A 29 -5.71 18.21 0.75
C GLU A 29 -4.23 18.23 1.18
N ILE A 30 -3.77 17.08 1.68
CA ILE A 30 -2.37 16.81 2.03
C ILE A 30 -1.86 15.65 1.20
N TYR A 31 -0.56 15.68 0.86
CA TYR A 31 0.09 14.68 -0.01
C TYR A 31 1.14 13.91 0.77
N ILE A 32 0.91 12.61 1.00
CA ILE A 32 1.92 11.72 1.60
C ILE A 32 2.89 11.29 0.52
N THR A 33 4.16 11.62 0.71
CA THR A 33 5.26 11.32 -0.21
C THR A 33 5.74 9.87 -0.11
N GLY A 34 6.57 9.44 -1.08
CA GLY A 34 7.21 8.13 -1.05
C GLY A 34 6.24 6.97 -1.28
N LYS A 35 5.12 7.20 -1.98
CA LYS A 35 4.16 6.17 -2.35
C LYS A 35 4.35 5.73 -3.79
N THR A 36 4.21 4.43 -4.03
CA THR A 36 4.35 3.86 -5.37
C THR A 36 3.09 3.10 -5.78
N PHE A 37 2.78 3.14 -7.07
CA PHE A 37 1.73 2.33 -7.66
C PHE A 37 2.24 1.76 -8.99
N GLU A 38 2.21 0.43 -9.14
CA GLU A 38 2.73 -0.29 -10.31
C GLU A 38 4.14 0.12 -10.74
N GLY A 39 5.01 0.37 -9.74
CA GLY A 39 6.41 0.80 -9.96
C GLY A 39 6.61 2.30 -10.17
N ASN A 40 5.54 3.09 -10.36
CA ASN A 40 5.62 4.52 -10.54
C ASN A 40 5.58 5.25 -9.19
N ALA A 41 6.48 6.21 -8.99
CA ALA A 41 6.49 7.06 -7.81
C ALA A 41 5.33 8.08 -7.85
N GLY A 42 4.84 8.45 -6.66
CA GLY A 42 3.75 9.41 -6.53
C GLY A 42 3.37 9.66 -5.08
N PHE A 43 2.13 10.06 -4.86
CA PHE A 43 1.61 10.52 -3.57
C PHE A 43 0.30 9.83 -3.22
N HIS A 44 0.03 9.68 -1.92
CA HIS A 44 -1.33 9.48 -1.47
C HIS A 44 -1.99 10.81 -1.14
N VAL A 45 -3.20 10.99 -1.62
CA VAL A 45 -4.02 12.19 -1.38
C VAL A 45 -4.85 11.96 -0.11
N ILE A 46 -4.55 12.74 0.91
CA ILE A 46 -5.31 12.74 2.17
C ILE A 46 -6.20 13.96 2.17
N THR A 47 -7.50 13.75 2.28
CA THR A 47 -8.49 14.83 2.27
C THR A 47 -9.38 14.73 3.51
N PRO A 48 -9.57 15.81 4.29
CA PRO A 48 -10.57 15.81 5.34
C PRO A 48 -11.97 15.60 4.76
N PHE A 49 -12.77 14.81 5.45
CA PHE A 49 -14.13 14.45 5.06
C PHE A 49 -15.09 14.84 6.17
N LYS A 50 -16.04 15.71 5.86
CA LYS A 50 -17.03 16.20 6.79
C LYS A 50 -18.25 15.29 6.78
N LEU A 51 -18.55 14.69 7.91
CA LEU A 51 -19.73 13.85 8.12
C LEU A 51 -20.99 14.69 8.36
N LYS A 52 -22.17 14.08 8.25
CA LYS A 52 -23.48 14.74 8.52
C LYS A 52 -23.59 15.38 9.91
N ASN A 53 -22.95 14.79 10.91
CA ASN A 53 -22.95 15.28 12.29
C ASN A 53 -21.88 16.35 12.56
N ASN A 54 -21.38 17.00 11.53
CA ASN A 54 -20.34 18.02 11.59
C ASN A 54 -18.96 17.53 12.11
N THR A 55 -18.78 16.24 12.31
CA THR A 55 -17.48 15.63 12.65
C THR A 55 -16.63 15.49 11.40
N VAL A 56 -15.33 15.72 11.53
CA VAL A 56 -14.37 15.57 10.43
C VAL A 56 -13.46 14.38 10.67
N ILE A 57 -13.24 13.59 9.61
CA ILE A 57 -12.32 12.45 9.59
C ILE A 57 -11.38 12.57 8.41
N LEU A 58 -10.13 12.08 8.54
CA LEU A 58 -9.22 12.00 7.40
C LEU A 58 -9.55 10.81 6.52
N VAL A 59 -9.52 11.05 5.22
CA VAL A 59 -9.68 10.02 4.20
C VAL A 59 -8.47 10.01 3.29
N ASN A 60 -7.80 8.87 3.21
CA ASN A 60 -6.83 8.58 2.17
C ASN A 60 -7.60 8.19 0.90
N ARG A 61 -7.67 9.10 -0.05
CA ARG A 61 -8.38 8.89 -1.32
C ARG A 61 -7.63 7.96 -2.27
N GLY A 62 -6.34 7.74 -2.01
CA GLY A 62 -5.51 6.86 -2.81
C GLY A 62 -4.37 7.58 -3.51
N TRP A 63 -3.78 6.90 -4.50
CA TRP A 63 -2.55 7.30 -5.17
C TRP A 63 -2.79 8.21 -6.38
N VAL A 64 -1.89 9.17 -6.55
CA VAL A 64 -1.74 9.99 -7.75
C VAL A 64 -0.27 10.07 -8.15
N SER A 65 0.01 10.18 -9.46
CA SER A 65 1.37 10.46 -9.93
C SER A 65 1.74 11.93 -9.71
N GLU A 66 3.02 12.26 -9.82
CA GLU A 66 3.53 13.64 -9.71
C GLU A 66 2.76 14.62 -10.60
N GLY A 67 2.51 14.25 -11.85
CA GLY A 67 1.79 15.09 -12.80
C GLY A 67 0.35 15.44 -12.40
N TYR A 68 -0.27 14.62 -11.52
CA TYR A 68 -1.63 14.82 -11.00
C TYR A 68 -1.66 15.19 -9.51
N ARG A 69 -0.53 15.62 -8.94
CA ARG A 69 -0.48 16.17 -7.60
C ARG A 69 -1.36 17.40 -7.47
N ASP A 70 -1.27 18.30 -8.46
CA ASP A 70 -2.08 19.51 -8.52
C ASP A 70 -3.57 19.16 -8.71
N PRO A 71 -4.49 19.62 -7.81
CA PRO A 71 -5.92 19.41 -7.92
C PRO A 71 -6.51 19.96 -9.23
N GLU A 72 -5.97 21.06 -9.79
CA GLU A 72 -6.43 21.67 -11.02
C GLU A 72 -6.34 20.72 -12.22
N LYS A 73 -5.34 19.82 -12.23
CA LYS A 73 -5.15 18.82 -13.28
C LYS A 73 -6.08 17.59 -13.14
N ARG A 74 -6.82 17.49 -12.02
CA ARG A 74 -7.75 16.41 -11.73
C ARG A 74 -9.09 16.91 -11.21
N LYS A 75 -9.59 18.01 -11.77
CA LYS A 75 -10.90 18.63 -11.43
C LYS A 75 -12.05 17.64 -11.42
N PHE A 76 -12.01 16.64 -12.30
CA PHE A 76 -12.99 15.55 -12.35
C PHE A 76 -13.05 14.72 -11.06
N SER A 77 -12.02 14.77 -10.21
CA SER A 77 -11.97 14.06 -8.93
C SER A 77 -12.47 14.89 -7.75
N LEU A 78 -12.71 16.18 -7.96
CA LEU A 78 -13.14 17.11 -6.90
C LEU A 78 -14.68 17.08 -6.77
N ILE A 79 -15.19 16.04 -6.14
CA ILE A 79 -16.63 15.84 -5.91
C ILE A 79 -17.09 16.84 -4.85
N LYS A 80 -17.92 17.78 -5.21
CA LYS A 80 -18.43 18.85 -4.32
C LYS A 80 -19.66 18.42 -3.52
N ASP A 81 -20.39 17.43 -4.03
CA ASP A 81 -21.64 16.96 -3.41
C ASP A 81 -21.39 16.03 -2.23
N ASN A 82 -22.44 15.84 -1.43
CA ASN A 82 -22.45 14.80 -0.41
C ASN A 82 -22.50 13.42 -1.08
N ILE A 83 -21.60 12.55 -0.67
CA ILE A 83 -21.47 11.20 -1.23
C ILE A 83 -21.50 10.12 -0.14
N VAL A 84 -21.81 8.91 -0.56
CA VAL A 84 -21.54 7.70 0.24
C VAL A 84 -20.15 7.21 -0.10
N LEU A 85 -19.23 7.32 0.84
CA LEU A 85 -17.87 6.83 0.70
C LEU A 85 -17.75 5.43 1.32
N LYS A 86 -17.25 4.48 0.53
CA LYS A 86 -16.87 3.15 0.99
C LYS A 86 -15.38 3.13 1.30
N GLY A 87 -15.02 2.63 2.47
CA GLY A 87 -13.63 2.61 2.89
C GLY A 87 -13.33 1.54 3.92
N ILE A 88 -12.06 1.49 4.30
CA ILE A 88 -11.52 0.60 5.32
C ILE A 88 -10.91 1.44 6.43
N ILE A 89 -11.21 1.11 7.67
CA ILE A 89 -10.62 1.77 8.84
C ILE A 89 -9.16 1.38 8.97
N ARG A 90 -8.32 2.40 9.20
CA ARG A 90 -6.89 2.22 9.42
C ARG A 90 -6.43 3.05 10.62
N TYR A 91 -5.66 2.42 11.48
CA TYR A 91 -4.98 3.14 12.54
C TYR A 91 -3.69 3.79 12.04
N PRO A 92 -3.30 4.94 12.62
CA PRO A 92 -2.03 5.58 12.32
C PRO A 92 -0.87 4.62 12.60
N GLN A 93 -0.07 4.35 11.58
CA GLN A 93 1.09 3.47 11.74
C GLN A 93 2.21 4.18 12.49
N LYS A 94 2.93 3.43 13.33
CA LYS A 94 4.16 3.93 13.93
C LYS A 94 5.16 4.23 12.82
N LYS A 95 5.88 5.34 12.97
CA LYS A 95 6.93 5.74 12.04
C LYS A 95 8.02 4.66 11.99
N GLY A 96 8.41 4.24 10.79
CA GLY A 96 9.57 3.37 10.60
C GLY A 96 10.88 4.07 11.01
N TYR A 97 11.90 3.31 11.37
CA TYR A 97 13.17 3.85 11.88
C TYR A 97 13.82 4.86 10.93
N PHE A 98 13.81 4.59 9.63
CA PHE A 98 14.42 5.45 8.61
C PHE A 98 13.45 6.43 7.94
N VAL A 99 12.21 6.55 8.42
CA VAL A 99 11.24 7.49 7.87
C VAL A 99 11.43 8.85 8.50
N PRO A 100 11.60 9.95 7.72
CA PRO A 100 11.69 11.29 8.28
C PRO A 100 10.45 11.70 9.07
N GLU A 101 10.58 12.73 9.90
CA GLU A 101 9.40 13.35 10.52
C GLU A 101 8.60 14.15 9.49
N ASN A 102 7.28 14.27 9.75
CA ASN A 102 6.45 15.14 8.94
C ASN A 102 6.84 16.61 9.17
N ASP A 103 6.96 17.37 8.10
CA ASP A 103 7.12 18.82 8.12
C ASP A 103 6.02 19.47 7.28
N GLY A 104 4.94 19.84 7.92
CA GLY A 104 3.79 20.47 7.24
C GLY A 104 4.12 21.86 6.69
N LYS A 105 5.06 22.61 7.30
CA LYS A 105 5.46 23.95 6.82
C LYS A 105 6.17 23.88 5.49
N GLN A 106 6.99 22.85 5.28
CA GLN A 106 7.68 22.59 4.01
C GLN A 106 6.83 21.73 3.06
N GLY A 107 5.65 21.28 3.49
CA GLY A 107 4.77 20.43 2.68
C GLY A 107 5.21 18.97 2.59
N PHE A 108 6.11 18.51 3.45
CA PHE A 108 6.61 17.13 3.47
C PHE A 108 5.85 16.29 4.50
N TRP A 109 5.06 15.37 4.00
CA TRP A 109 4.30 14.41 4.79
C TRP A 109 4.71 12.99 4.40
N PHE A 110 5.15 12.19 5.38
CA PHE A 110 5.60 10.81 5.17
C PHE A 110 4.66 9.79 5.82
N THR A 111 3.98 10.21 6.89
CA THR A 111 3.06 9.36 7.67
C THR A 111 1.73 10.06 7.91
N ILE A 112 0.65 9.27 7.97
CA ILE A 112 -0.68 9.78 8.29
C ILE A 112 -0.81 9.78 9.82
N LYS A 113 -0.70 10.97 10.43
CA LYS A 113 -0.95 11.22 11.86
C LYS A 113 -2.11 12.19 11.98
N PRO A 114 -3.36 11.73 12.17
CA PRO A 114 -4.54 12.57 12.08
C PRO A 114 -4.48 13.81 12.98
N LEU A 115 -4.09 13.66 14.24
CA LEU A 115 -3.98 14.80 15.16
C LEU A 115 -2.99 15.85 14.65
N GLN A 116 -1.82 15.44 14.14
CA GLN A 116 -0.81 16.36 13.60
C GLN A 116 -1.34 17.09 12.36
N ILE A 117 -2.05 16.38 11.49
CA ILE A 117 -2.61 16.93 10.25
C ILE A 117 -3.72 17.93 10.57
N PHE A 118 -4.65 17.64 11.48
CA PHE A 118 -5.70 18.56 11.86
C PHE A 118 -5.17 19.83 12.53
N ASN A 119 -4.15 19.71 13.39
CA ASN A 119 -3.49 20.85 14.00
C ASN A 119 -2.80 21.75 12.95
N PHE A 120 -2.21 21.14 11.92
CA PHE A 120 -1.58 21.89 10.81
C PHE A 120 -2.62 22.62 9.95
N LEU A 121 -3.76 21.97 9.66
CA LEU A 121 -4.81 22.52 8.81
C LEU A 121 -5.63 23.63 9.47
N GLU A 122 -5.54 23.78 10.79
CA GLU A 122 -6.27 24.79 11.60
C GLU A 122 -7.78 24.86 11.27
N LEU A 123 -8.38 23.71 11.00
CA LEU A 123 -9.79 23.61 10.63
C LEU A 123 -10.69 23.99 11.82
N ARG A 124 -11.72 24.80 11.55
CA ARG A 124 -12.69 25.22 12.56
C ARG A 124 -13.93 24.32 12.54
N PHE A 125 -13.82 23.18 13.22
CA PHE A 125 -14.92 22.23 13.44
C PHE A 125 -14.94 21.79 14.90
N ASP A 126 -16.12 21.39 15.37
CA ASP A 126 -16.30 21.04 16.78
C ASP A 126 -15.68 19.68 17.15
N ASN A 127 -15.68 18.74 16.21
CA ASN A 127 -15.25 17.37 16.47
C ASN A 127 -14.37 16.83 15.36
N PHE A 128 -13.26 16.17 15.75
CA PHE A 128 -12.34 15.46 14.86
C PHE A 128 -12.15 14.03 15.32
N ILE A 129 -12.13 13.10 14.37
CA ILE A 129 -11.72 11.73 14.63
C ILE A 129 -10.21 11.65 14.39
N THR A 130 -9.44 11.48 15.45
CA THR A 130 -7.97 11.49 15.44
C THR A 130 -7.35 10.11 15.70
N SER A 131 -8.14 9.17 16.21
CA SER A 131 -7.70 7.81 16.56
C SER A 131 -7.47 6.92 15.35
N TYR A 132 -8.17 7.17 14.24
CA TYR A 132 -8.05 6.41 12.99
C TYR A 132 -8.37 7.29 11.78
N TYR A 133 -8.08 6.77 10.60
CA TYR A 133 -8.45 7.36 9.31
C TYR A 133 -9.08 6.30 8.40
N ILE A 134 -9.56 6.69 7.24
CA ILE A 134 -10.21 5.79 6.30
C ILE A 134 -9.40 5.72 5.01
N ASP A 135 -9.07 4.50 4.59
CA ASP A 135 -8.61 4.25 3.23
C ASP A 135 -9.82 4.10 2.31
N ALA A 136 -9.99 5.00 1.36
CA ALA A 136 -11.08 4.92 0.39
C ALA A 136 -10.92 3.71 -0.52
N LEU A 137 -11.99 2.91 -0.63
CA LEU A 137 -12.02 1.78 -1.54
C LEU A 137 -12.19 2.26 -2.97
N ARG A 138 -11.46 1.63 -3.86
CA ARG A 138 -11.60 1.83 -5.31
C ARG A 138 -13.01 1.47 -5.74
N GLN A 139 -13.69 2.42 -6.36
CA GLN A 139 -15.03 2.23 -6.91
C GLN A 139 -14.95 1.89 -8.40
N GLY A 140 -15.55 0.75 -8.77
CA GLY A 140 -15.62 0.31 -10.16
C GLY A 140 -14.34 -0.32 -10.73
N LYS A 141 -14.41 -0.73 -12.00
CA LYS A 141 -13.29 -1.38 -12.73
C LYS A 141 -12.33 -0.38 -13.37
N LYS A 142 -12.79 0.84 -13.65
CA LYS A 142 -11.99 1.89 -14.30
C LYS A 142 -11.05 2.54 -13.28
N LEU A 143 -9.80 2.75 -13.67
CA LEU A 143 -8.84 3.52 -12.89
C LEU A 143 -9.26 5.00 -12.91
N THR A 144 -9.80 5.47 -11.80
CA THR A 144 -10.08 6.89 -11.55
C THR A 144 -9.08 7.43 -10.56
N LEU A 145 -8.58 8.64 -10.78
CA LEU A 145 -7.67 9.32 -9.83
C LEU A 145 -8.48 10.06 -8.75
N PRO A 146 -8.00 10.07 -7.51
CA PRO A 146 -6.93 9.25 -6.94
C PRO A 146 -7.29 7.75 -6.95
N ILE A 147 -6.27 6.87 -7.12
CA ILE A 147 -6.48 5.42 -7.17
C ILE A 147 -6.64 4.90 -5.75
N GLY A 148 -7.87 4.64 -5.34
CA GLY A 148 -8.20 4.08 -4.04
C GLY A 148 -7.63 2.67 -3.83
N VAL A 149 -7.61 2.22 -2.57
CA VAL A 149 -7.13 0.88 -2.24
C VAL A 149 -8.09 -0.20 -2.73
N THR A 150 -7.53 -1.34 -3.11
CA THR A 150 -8.33 -2.53 -3.38
C THR A 150 -8.60 -3.23 -2.05
N GLY A 151 -9.86 -3.57 -1.76
CA GLY A 151 -10.24 -4.20 -0.47
C GLY A 151 -9.61 -5.57 -0.21
N LYS A 152 -8.86 -6.11 -1.17
CA LYS A 152 -8.05 -7.33 -1.02
C LYS A 152 -6.60 -6.98 -1.33
N PRO A 153 -5.67 -7.14 -0.37
CA PRO A 153 -4.26 -6.96 -0.63
C PRO A 153 -3.82 -7.97 -1.69
N LYS A 154 -3.26 -7.48 -2.79
CA LYS A 154 -2.64 -8.33 -3.81
C LYS A 154 -1.28 -8.77 -3.28
N LEU A 155 -1.26 -9.89 -2.56
CA LEU A 155 -0.01 -10.47 -2.09
C LEU A 155 0.79 -10.97 -3.31
N ARG A 156 2.01 -10.47 -3.43
CA ARG A 156 2.93 -10.93 -4.47
C ARG A 156 3.46 -12.31 -4.06
N ASN A 157 2.97 -13.36 -4.72
CA ASN A 157 3.45 -14.70 -4.48
C ASN A 157 4.73 -14.94 -5.28
N GLN A 158 5.87 -15.02 -4.58
CA GLN A 158 7.19 -15.28 -5.17
C GLN A 158 7.78 -16.64 -4.75
N HIS A 159 6.99 -17.51 -4.13
CA HIS A 159 7.49 -18.78 -3.58
C HIS A 159 8.16 -19.63 -4.66
N LEU A 160 7.62 -19.67 -5.87
CA LEU A 160 8.22 -20.42 -6.98
C LEU A 160 9.61 -19.87 -7.36
N SER A 161 9.76 -18.55 -7.45
CA SER A 161 11.03 -17.91 -7.75
C SER A 161 12.09 -18.23 -6.71
N TYR A 162 11.73 -18.15 -5.43
CA TYR A 162 12.62 -18.54 -4.32
C TYR A 162 12.99 -20.03 -4.39
N ALA A 163 12.02 -20.91 -4.63
CA ALA A 163 12.27 -22.34 -4.75
C ALA A 163 13.27 -22.63 -5.87
N ILE A 164 13.07 -22.07 -7.06
CA ILE A 164 13.99 -22.25 -8.22
C ILE A 164 15.40 -21.78 -7.86
N THR A 165 15.53 -20.64 -7.17
CA THR A 165 16.85 -20.14 -6.75
C THR A 165 17.56 -21.10 -5.81
N TRP A 166 16.87 -21.61 -4.78
CA TRP A 166 17.45 -22.52 -3.81
C TRP A 166 17.81 -23.88 -4.40
N TYR A 167 16.94 -24.47 -5.24
CA TYR A 167 17.25 -25.72 -5.94
C TYR A 167 18.38 -25.55 -6.95
N GLY A 168 18.44 -24.41 -7.64
CA GLY A 168 19.54 -24.10 -8.55
C GLY A 168 20.89 -24.01 -7.83
N LEU A 169 20.93 -23.36 -6.67
CA LEU A 169 22.14 -23.32 -5.83
C LEU A 169 22.55 -24.70 -5.33
N ALA A 170 21.59 -25.52 -4.87
CA ALA A 170 21.86 -26.87 -4.42
C ALA A 170 22.44 -27.75 -5.56
N LEU A 171 21.88 -27.70 -6.75
CA LEU A 171 22.37 -28.42 -7.91
C LEU A 171 23.78 -27.95 -8.31
N SER A 172 24.02 -26.63 -8.29
CA SER A 172 25.34 -26.07 -8.57
C SER A 172 26.40 -26.59 -7.59
N LEU A 173 26.05 -26.61 -6.30
CA LEU A 173 26.94 -27.14 -5.26
C LEU A 173 27.24 -28.61 -5.45
N LEU A 174 26.22 -29.42 -5.77
CA LEU A 174 26.39 -30.83 -6.10
C LEU A 174 27.30 -31.03 -7.30
N PHE A 175 27.13 -30.25 -8.35
CA PHE A 175 27.98 -30.31 -9.54
C PHE A 175 29.45 -30.03 -9.21
N VAL A 176 29.71 -28.93 -8.46
CA VAL A 176 31.05 -28.57 -8.00
C VAL A 176 31.63 -29.68 -7.10
N TYR A 177 30.84 -30.21 -6.17
CA TYR A 177 31.27 -31.31 -5.32
C TYR A 177 31.70 -32.56 -6.10
N PHE A 178 30.87 -33.02 -7.03
CA PHE A 178 31.22 -34.18 -7.86
C PHE A 178 32.41 -33.91 -8.76
N SER A 179 32.49 -32.75 -9.40
CA SER A 179 33.62 -32.37 -10.24
C SER A 179 34.92 -32.36 -9.45
N TYR A 180 34.92 -31.83 -8.26
CA TYR A 180 36.08 -31.86 -7.36
C TYR A 180 36.50 -33.27 -6.98
N HIS A 181 35.57 -34.16 -6.61
CA HIS A 181 35.90 -35.52 -6.23
C HIS A 181 36.37 -36.37 -7.40
N VAL A 182 35.91 -36.12 -8.63
CA VAL A 182 36.43 -36.72 -9.83
C VAL A 182 37.84 -36.21 -10.12
N SER A 183 38.10 -34.89 -10.00
CA SER A 183 39.42 -34.31 -10.27
C SER A 183 40.51 -34.78 -9.30
N VAL A 184 40.14 -35.04 -8.04
CA VAL A 184 41.06 -35.56 -7.00
C VAL A 184 41.16 -37.09 -7.03
N GLY A 185 40.53 -37.76 -8.01
CA GLY A 185 40.62 -39.22 -8.16
C GLY A 185 39.90 -40.04 -7.08
N ARG A 186 38.99 -39.44 -6.33
CA ARG A 186 38.19 -40.14 -5.30
C ARG A 186 36.96 -40.84 -5.86
N LEU A 187 36.49 -40.41 -7.04
CA LEU A 187 35.37 -41.01 -7.76
C LEU A 187 35.84 -41.46 -9.14
N HIS A 188 35.73 -42.77 -9.42
CA HIS A 188 36.04 -43.36 -10.73
C HIS A 188 34.77 -43.91 -11.34
N PHE A 189 34.37 -43.41 -12.51
CA PHE A 189 33.29 -44.00 -13.30
C PHE A 189 33.86 -45.17 -14.11
N LYS A 190 33.52 -46.42 -13.80
CA LYS A 190 33.86 -47.61 -14.60
C LYS A 190 33.21 -47.46 -15.98
N LYS A 191 34.01 -47.27 -16.99
CA LYS A 191 33.56 -47.37 -18.40
C LYS A 191 33.18 -48.82 -18.66
N LYS A 192 31.92 -49.17 -18.90
CA LYS A 192 31.53 -50.49 -19.43
C LYS A 192 32.12 -50.60 -20.83
N VAL A 193 33.19 -51.41 -20.99
CA VAL A 193 33.66 -51.81 -22.29
C VAL A 193 32.64 -52.81 -22.81
N HIS A 194 31.95 -52.47 -23.88
CA HIS A 194 31.16 -53.41 -24.67
C HIS A 194 32.15 -54.21 -25.46
N ASP A 195 32.47 -55.42 -25.00
CA ASP A 195 33.13 -56.40 -25.84
C ASP A 195 32.19 -56.79 -27.00
N ALA A 196 32.46 -56.23 -28.19
CA ALA A 196 31.88 -56.70 -29.42
C ALA A 196 32.47 -58.07 -29.66
N LYS A 197 31.70 -59.15 -29.44
CA LYS A 197 32.03 -60.47 -29.98
C LYS A 197 31.96 -60.39 -31.50
N SER A 198 33.12 -60.54 -32.12
CA SER A 198 33.26 -60.95 -33.53
C SER A 198 33.04 -62.44 -33.62
N ASP A 199 32.01 -62.87 -34.33
CA ASP A 199 31.91 -64.14 -35.01
C ASP A 199 31.92 -63.89 -36.52
#